data_04b3309eb525566db05840222c4a2abd
#
_entry.id   04b3309eb525566db05840222c4a2abd
#
_cell.length_a   1.000
_cell.length_b   1.000
_cell.length_c   1.000
_cell.angle_alpha   90.00
_cell.angle_beta   90.00
_cell.angle_gamma   90.00
#
_symmetry.space_group_name_H-M   'P 1'
#
loop_
_entity.id
_entity.type
_entity.pdbx_description
1 polymer ?
#
loop_
_entity_poly.entity_id
_entity_poly.type
_entity_poly.pdbx_seq_one_letter_code
_entity_poly.pdbx_strand_id
1 'polypeptide(L)'
;MIHELKILPEYFDAVCLREKTFELRKNDRGFKVGDYLYLKEWDGEKYTGREVTRYVNYILYDWTGGLQDGWCIMNLKTSHLKATLDQTRGEQDE
;
A
#
# COMPACT_ATOMS: atom_id res chain seq x y z
N MET A 1 9.46 -5.56 -6.81
CA MET A 1 9.11 -6.52 -5.76
C MET A 1 7.71 -6.25 -5.25
N ILE A 2 7.02 -7.26 -4.79
CA ILE A 2 5.67 -7.12 -4.25
C ILE A 2 5.74 -7.35 -2.75
N HIS A 3 5.19 -6.41 -1.97
CA HIS A 3 5.16 -6.56 -0.52
C HIS A 3 3.72 -6.74 -0.06
N GLU A 4 3.46 -7.79 0.71
CA GLU A 4 2.14 -8.00 1.29
C GLU A 4 2.09 -7.29 2.62
N LEU A 5 1.11 -6.43 2.78
CA LEU A 5 0.97 -5.65 4.00
C LEU A 5 -0.45 -5.73 4.53
N LYS A 6 -0.58 -5.77 5.84
CA LYS A 6 -1.89 -5.71 6.48
C LYS A 6 -2.33 -4.26 6.54
N ILE A 7 -3.61 -4.01 6.33
CA ILE A 7 -4.15 -2.67 6.43
C ILE A 7 -5.53 -2.74 7.10
N LEU A 8 -5.77 -1.83 8.02
CA LEU A 8 -7.03 -1.84 8.75
C LEU A 8 -8.18 -1.38 7.87
N PRO A 9 -9.40 -1.79 8.18
CA PRO A 9 -10.55 -1.52 7.30
C PRO A 9 -10.75 -0.05 6.96
N GLU A 10 -10.61 0.83 7.95
CA GLU A 10 -10.85 2.24 7.65
C GLU A 10 -9.83 2.78 6.65
N TYR A 11 -8.59 2.31 6.71
CA TYR A 11 -7.58 2.76 5.77
C TYR A 11 -7.73 2.04 4.44
N PHE A 12 -8.20 0.79 4.47
CA PHE A 12 -8.46 0.06 3.24
C PHE A 12 -9.51 0.79 2.42
N ASP A 13 -10.59 1.20 3.05
CA ASP A 13 -11.65 1.92 2.36
C ASP A 13 -11.12 3.24 1.79
N ALA A 14 -10.31 3.96 2.56
CA ALA A 14 -9.78 5.23 2.10
C ALA A 14 -8.85 5.05 0.89
N VAL A 15 -8.09 3.97 0.87
CA VAL A 15 -7.22 3.68 -0.27
C VAL A 15 -8.09 3.35 -1.50
N CYS A 16 -9.11 2.54 -1.33
CA CYS A 16 -9.94 2.16 -2.45
C CYS A 16 -10.70 3.35 -3.02
N LEU A 17 -11.10 4.28 -2.17
CA LEU A 17 -11.78 5.48 -2.62
C LEU A 17 -10.82 6.55 -3.11
N ARG A 18 -9.51 6.26 -3.04
CA ARG A 18 -8.47 7.19 -3.47
C ARG A 18 -8.44 8.46 -2.63
N GLU A 19 -8.95 8.38 -1.41
CA GLU A 19 -8.83 9.47 -0.46
C GLU A 19 -7.48 9.40 0.23
N LYS A 20 -6.92 8.20 0.36
CA LYS A 20 -5.60 8.01 0.95
C LYS A 20 -4.71 7.47 -0.15
N THR A 21 -3.76 8.29 -0.59
CA THR A 21 -2.87 7.93 -1.70
C THR A 21 -1.44 7.77 -1.23
N PHE A 22 -1.24 7.48 0.03
CA PHE A 22 0.10 7.30 0.59
C PHE A 22 0.06 6.18 1.61
N GLU A 23 1.23 5.64 1.93
CA GLU A 23 1.35 4.62 2.94
C GLU A 23 2.54 4.96 3.82
N LEU A 24 2.31 5.05 5.13
CA LEU A 24 3.34 5.37 6.11
C LEU A 24 3.74 4.07 6.79
N ARG A 25 4.98 3.66 6.64
CA ARG A 25 5.43 2.39 7.18
C ARG A 25 6.84 2.49 7.72
N LYS A 26 7.15 1.63 8.69
CA LYS A 26 8.52 1.42 9.08
C LYS A 26 9.17 0.73 7.90
N ASN A 27 10.35 1.22 7.51
CA ASN A 27 10.99 0.68 6.31
C ASN A 27 11.82 -0.54 6.65
N ASP A 28 11.15 -1.58 7.14
CA ASP A 28 11.83 -2.82 7.52
C ASP A 28 11.82 -3.85 6.40
N ARG A 29 11.33 -3.48 5.23
CA ARG A 29 11.30 -4.38 4.09
C ARG A 29 12.10 -3.86 2.91
N GLY A 30 12.81 -2.75 3.07
CA GLY A 30 13.57 -2.19 1.97
C GLY A 30 12.69 -1.71 0.83
N PHE A 31 11.62 -0.98 1.14
CA PHE A 31 10.71 -0.49 0.11
C PHE A 31 11.46 0.39 -0.90
N LYS A 32 11.15 0.24 -2.17
CA LYS A 32 11.78 1.01 -3.24
C LYS A 32 10.74 1.49 -4.24
N VAL A 33 11.02 2.59 -4.88
CA VAL A 33 10.20 3.05 -6.00
C VAL A 33 10.18 1.96 -7.05
N GLY A 34 9.01 1.66 -7.56
CA GLY A 34 8.82 0.58 -8.51
C GLY A 34 8.25 -0.67 -7.87
N ASP A 35 8.22 -0.72 -6.54
CA ASP A 35 7.62 -1.86 -5.86
C ASP A 35 6.11 -1.75 -5.91
N TYR A 36 5.45 -2.87 -5.65
CA TYR A 36 4.00 -2.92 -5.53
C TYR A 36 3.64 -3.28 -4.10
N LEU A 37 2.58 -2.68 -3.59
CA LEU A 37 2.06 -3.03 -2.29
C LEU A 37 0.77 -3.80 -2.47
N TYR A 38 0.72 -5.00 -1.92
CA TYR A 38 -0.45 -5.84 -1.96
C TYR A 38 -1.10 -5.68 -0.59
N LEU A 39 -2.08 -4.79 -0.52
CA LEU A 39 -2.67 -4.40 0.75
C LEU A 39 -3.84 -5.33 1.06
N LYS A 40 -3.72 -6.07 2.13
CA LYS A 40 -4.72 -7.06 2.51
C LYS A 40 -5.44 -6.58 3.76
N GLU A 41 -6.74 -6.42 3.65
CA GLU A 41 -7.51 -5.90 4.76
C GLU A 41 -7.48 -6.87 5.94
N TRP A 42 -7.21 -6.31 7.11
CA TRP A 42 -7.08 -7.06 8.35
C TRP A 42 -7.96 -6.38 9.37
N ASP A 43 -8.90 -7.11 9.96
CA ASP A 43 -9.86 -6.50 10.84
C ASP A 43 -9.41 -6.48 12.30
N GLY A 44 -8.18 -6.81 12.56
CA GLY A 44 -7.64 -6.86 13.91
C GLY A 44 -7.48 -8.29 14.39
N GLU A 45 -8.13 -9.23 13.75
CA GLU A 45 -8.05 -10.63 14.13
C GLU A 45 -7.75 -11.53 12.94
N LYS A 46 -8.29 -11.20 11.79
CA LYS A 46 -8.11 -12.05 10.62
C LYS A 46 -8.23 -11.23 9.36
N TYR A 47 -7.81 -11.80 8.25
CA TYR A 47 -7.98 -11.18 6.95
C TYR A 47 -9.44 -11.30 6.56
N THR A 48 -9.97 -10.23 5.95
CA THR A 48 -11.39 -10.22 5.56
C THR A 48 -11.61 -10.78 4.17
N GLY A 49 -10.55 -10.91 3.40
CA GLY A 49 -10.66 -11.35 2.01
C GLY A 49 -10.60 -10.21 1.02
N ARG A 50 -10.65 -8.96 1.48
CA ARG A 50 -10.53 -7.83 0.55
C ARG A 50 -9.06 -7.46 0.39
N GLU A 51 -8.66 -7.13 -0.83
CA GLU A 51 -7.27 -6.86 -1.15
C GLU A 51 -7.21 -5.84 -2.26
N VAL A 52 -6.14 -5.07 -2.30
CA VAL A 52 -5.94 -4.09 -3.34
C VAL A 52 -4.45 -3.91 -3.59
N THR A 53 -4.08 -3.67 -4.83
CA THR A 53 -2.68 -3.49 -5.21
C THR A 53 -2.45 -2.04 -5.59
N ARG A 54 -1.32 -1.51 -5.15
CA ARG A 54 -0.92 -0.15 -5.50
C ARG A 54 0.55 -0.14 -5.89
N TYR A 55 0.91 0.78 -6.75
CA TYR A 55 2.27 0.94 -7.25
C TYR A 55 2.95 2.09 -6.52
N VAL A 56 4.18 1.89 -6.08
CA VAL A 56 4.93 2.91 -5.35
C VAL A 56 5.74 3.72 -6.35
N ASN A 57 5.37 4.97 -6.55
CA ASN A 57 6.07 5.80 -7.51
C ASN A 57 6.94 6.87 -6.88
N TYR A 58 6.91 7.02 -5.58
CA TYR A 58 7.79 7.94 -4.88
C TYR A 58 7.88 7.55 -3.42
N ILE A 59 9.03 7.73 -2.80
CA ILE A 59 9.22 7.43 -1.38
C ILE A 59 10.00 8.55 -0.73
N LEU A 60 9.52 8.99 0.44
CA LEU A 60 10.26 9.89 1.30
C LEU A 60 10.74 9.06 2.47
N TYR A 61 12.06 8.94 2.63
CA TYR A 61 12.63 8.13 3.70
C TYR A 61 12.91 9.01 4.92
N ASP A 62 12.98 8.37 6.08
CA ASP A 62 13.27 8.95 7.39
C ASP A 62 13.84 10.35 7.33
N TRP A 63 13.04 11.28 6.98
CA TRP A 63 13.42 12.68 6.85
C TRP A 63 13.36 13.34 8.21
N THR A 64 14.49 13.89 8.64
CA THR A 64 14.59 14.43 9.99
C THR A 64 13.65 15.60 10.23
N GLY A 65 13.12 16.20 9.19
CA GLY A 65 12.17 17.28 9.33
C GLY A 65 10.79 16.83 9.77
N GLY A 66 10.48 15.56 9.70
CA GLY A 66 9.15 15.11 10.05
C GLY A 66 8.94 13.64 10.26
N LEU A 67 9.82 12.80 9.75
CA LEU A 67 9.66 11.37 9.90
C LEU A 67 10.62 10.83 10.95
N GLN A 68 10.17 9.82 11.67
CA GLN A 68 11.05 9.15 12.62
C GLN A 68 12.07 8.32 11.84
N ASP A 69 13.21 8.07 12.47
CA ASP A 69 14.23 7.25 11.86
C ASP A 69 13.67 5.89 11.52
N GLY A 70 14.00 5.43 10.34
CA GLY A 70 13.56 4.12 9.90
C GLY A 70 12.16 4.08 9.32
N TRP A 71 11.48 5.22 9.22
CA TRP A 71 10.15 5.26 8.65
C TRP A 71 10.17 5.88 7.26
N CYS A 72 9.16 5.59 6.48
CA CYS A 72 9.03 6.17 5.14
C CYS A 72 7.57 6.41 4.80
N ILE A 73 7.36 7.33 3.88
CA ILE A 73 6.04 7.56 3.31
C ILE A 73 6.15 7.23 1.83
N MET A 74 5.27 6.38 1.35
CA MET A 74 5.25 5.98 -0.03
C MET A 74 4.04 6.59 -0.72
N ASN A 75 4.24 7.18 -1.87
CA ASN A 75 3.13 7.68 -2.67
C ASN A 75 2.63 6.53 -3.52
N LEU A 76 1.31 6.38 -3.58
CA LEU A 76 0.69 5.22 -4.20
C LEU A 76 -0.06 5.62 -5.45
N LYS A 77 0.08 4.81 -6.50
CA LYS A 77 -0.71 4.96 -7.71
C LYS A 77 -1.46 3.67 -7.96
N THR A 78 -2.57 3.80 -8.67
CA THR A 78 -3.33 2.60 -9.03
C THR A 78 -2.46 1.74 -9.92
N SER A 79 -2.68 0.45 -9.83
CA SER A 79 -1.85 -0.51 -10.53
C SER A 79 -2.65 -1.22 -11.59
N HIS A 80 -2.01 -1.50 -12.72
CA HIS A 80 -2.63 -2.32 -13.75
C HIS A 80 -2.10 -3.75 -13.67
N LEU A 81 -1.37 -4.07 -12.61
CA LEU A 81 -0.83 -5.41 -12.45
C LEU A 81 -1.97 -6.36 -12.10
N LYS A 82 -2.30 -7.25 -13.00
CA LYS A 82 -3.37 -8.16 -12.78
C LYS A 82 -2.98 -9.60 -12.77
N ALA A 83 -1.91 -9.91 -13.38
CA ALA A 83 -1.55 -11.30 -13.60
C ALA A 83 -1.48 -12.09 -12.34
N THR A 84 -0.96 -11.52 -11.29
CA THR A 84 -0.81 -12.24 -10.07
C THR A 84 -1.82 -11.85 -9.03
N LEU A 85 -2.49 -10.73 -9.21
CA LEU A 85 -3.34 -10.19 -8.18
C LEU A 85 -4.70 -9.85 -8.74
N ASP A 86 -5.23 -10.71 -9.53
CA ASP A 86 -6.44 -10.41 -10.24
C ASP A 86 -7.65 -10.33 -9.33
N GLN A 87 -7.56 -10.78 -8.12
CA GLN A 87 -8.66 -10.62 -7.22
C GLN A 87 -8.86 -9.16 -6.87
N THR A 88 -7.97 -8.30 -7.29
CA THR A 88 -8.15 -6.89 -7.04
C THR A 88 -8.79 -6.20 -8.21
N ARG A 89 -9.30 -6.94 -9.15
CA ARG A 89 -9.70 -6.32 -10.37
C ARG A 89 -10.79 -5.32 -10.21
N GLY A 90 -11.47 -5.31 -9.14
CA GLY A 90 -12.48 -4.29 -8.97
C GLY A 90 -11.95 -2.91 -9.02
N GLU A 91 -10.65 -2.72 -8.98
CA GLU A 91 -10.13 -1.42 -9.06
C GLU A 91 -9.55 -1.04 -10.29
N GLN A 92 -9.52 -1.84 -11.28
CA GLN A 92 -8.88 -1.38 -12.46
C GLN A 92 -9.63 -0.37 -13.13
N ASP A 93 -10.65 0.08 -12.61
CA ASP A 93 -11.39 1.07 -13.28
C ASP A 93 -10.64 2.33 -13.46
N GLU A 94 -9.56 2.53 -12.87
CA GLU A 94 -8.91 3.76 -13.09
C GLU A 94 -8.05 3.78 -14.19
#